data_c1c1cef8ebee49a3a02a8d7a0731bf1f
#
_entry.id   c1c1cef8ebee49a3a02a8d7a0731bf1f
#
_cell.length_a   1.000
_cell.length_b   1.000
_cell.length_c   1.000
_cell.angle_alpha   90.00
_cell.angle_beta   90.00
_cell.angle_gamma   90.00
#
_symmetry.space_group_name_H-M   'P 1'
#
loop_
_entity.id
_entity.type
_entity.pdbx_description
1 polymer ?
#
loop_
_entity_poly.entity_id
_entity_poly.type
_entity_poly.pdbx_seq_one_letter_code
_entity_poly.pdbx_strand_id
1 'polypeptide(L)'
;MQEAAKNLLLVLVALFPIVDPLGGSPFFLALTREYTPEARRALSRRIAMNSFFLLIGSYFVGTYVLAFFGISLPVVQVGGGLIVIATGWTLLKQRDDEKHDVQRTVQPQDTFRQAFYPLTMPLTVGPGSISVAITLGANASLHHSYHPLTILAALIGLVLIAISILLCYGFADRLAQILGATGMTVITQLSSFFLVCIGVQIAWNGIKALLESLTLHFA
;
A
#
# COMPACT_ATOMS: atom_id res chain seq x y z
N MET A 1 -8.22 -5.51 -25.89
CA MET A 1 -8.65 -4.30 -25.18
C MET A 1 -9.39 -4.61 -23.88
N GLN A 2 -10.36 -5.54 -23.86
CA GLN A 2 -11.07 -5.94 -22.63
C GLN A 2 -10.12 -6.48 -21.52
N GLU A 3 -9.16 -7.33 -21.88
CA GLU A 3 -8.19 -7.88 -20.91
C GLU A 3 -7.29 -6.79 -20.30
N ALA A 4 -6.85 -5.82 -21.09
CA ALA A 4 -6.02 -4.72 -20.59
C ALA A 4 -6.82 -3.82 -19.62
N ALA A 5 -8.07 -3.48 -19.96
CA ALA A 5 -8.95 -2.71 -19.07
C ALA A 5 -9.23 -3.47 -17.76
N LYS A 6 -9.44 -4.78 -17.83
CA LYS A 6 -9.66 -5.65 -16.68
C LYS A 6 -8.42 -5.69 -15.78
N ASN A 7 -7.23 -5.80 -16.36
CA ASN A 7 -5.97 -5.81 -15.60
C ASN A 7 -5.70 -4.45 -14.94
N LEU A 8 -5.93 -3.35 -15.65
CA LEU A 8 -5.86 -2.00 -15.08
C LEU A 8 -6.78 -1.86 -13.86
N LEU A 9 -8.04 -2.26 -14.02
CA LEU A 9 -9.03 -2.21 -12.95
C LEU A 9 -8.62 -3.08 -11.76
N LEU A 10 -8.11 -4.30 -12.01
CA LEU A 10 -7.61 -5.20 -10.99
C LEU A 10 -6.47 -4.58 -10.17
N VAL A 11 -5.50 -3.96 -10.83
CA VAL A 11 -4.38 -3.28 -10.15
C VAL A 11 -4.89 -2.15 -9.27
N LEU A 12 -5.80 -1.31 -9.79
CA LEU A 12 -6.35 -0.20 -9.03
C LEU A 12 -7.19 -0.66 -7.84
N VAL A 13 -8.14 -1.58 -8.07
CA VAL A 13 -9.06 -2.06 -7.02
C VAL A 13 -8.31 -2.83 -5.93
N ALA A 14 -7.26 -3.58 -6.28
CA ALA A 14 -6.49 -4.33 -5.30
C ALA A 14 -5.51 -3.47 -4.51
N LEU A 15 -4.80 -2.53 -5.15
CA LEU A 15 -3.73 -1.75 -4.49
C LEU A 15 -4.24 -0.46 -3.84
N PHE A 16 -5.19 0.25 -4.45
CA PHE A 16 -5.62 1.55 -3.94
C PHE A 16 -6.13 1.51 -2.49
N PRO A 17 -6.99 0.53 -2.09
CA PRO A 17 -7.46 0.46 -0.72
C PRO A 17 -6.37 0.07 0.30
N ILE A 18 -5.33 -0.68 -0.13
CA ILE A 18 -4.26 -1.14 0.78
C ILE A 18 -3.18 -0.07 0.95
N VAL A 19 -2.87 0.66 -0.12
CA VAL A 19 -1.98 1.83 -0.08
C VAL A 19 -2.63 2.97 0.70
N ASP A 20 -3.97 3.07 0.60
CA ASP A 20 -4.82 4.01 1.34
C ASP A 20 -4.25 5.44 1.45
N PRO A 21 -4.06 6.14 0.33
CA PRO A 21 -3.43 7.46 0.36
C PRO A 21 -4.29 8.51 1.07
N LEU A 22 -5.61 8.29 1.15
CA LEU A 22 -6.54 9.17 1.86
C LEU A 22 -6.40 8.99 3.38
N GLY A 23 -6.46 7.76 3.88
CA GLY A 23 -6.30 7.45 5.30
C GLY A 23 -4.88 7.69 5.80
N GLY A 24 -3.87 7.62 4.93
CA GLY A 24 -2.48 7.98 5.24
C GLY A 24 -2.22 9.49 5.34
N SER A 25 -3.08 10.33 4.73
CA SER A 25 -2.89 11.79 4.70
C SER A 25 -2.83 12.45 6.09
N PRO A 26 -3.67 12.10 7.09
CA PRO A 26 -3.57 12.63 8.45
C PRO A 26 -2.24 12.31 9.11
N PHE A 27 -1.74 11.08 8.92
CA PHE A 27 -0.44 10.65 9.47
C PHE A 27 0.72 11.38 8.79
N PHE A 28 0.65 11.55 7.47
CA PHE A 28 1.62 12.35 6.72
C PHE A 28 1.68 13.78 7.28
N LEU A 29 0.54 14.43 7.51
CA LEU A 29 0.48 15.77 8.10
C LEU A 29 1.03 15.80 9.53
N ALA A 30 0.68 14.82 10.36
CA ALA A 30 1.18 14.72 11.72
C ALA A 30 2.71 14.61 11.78
N LEU A 31 3.30 13.76 10.91
CA LEU A 31 4.75 13.55 10.83
C LEU A 31 5.51 14.72 10.17
N THR A 32 4.81 15.59 9.45
CA THR A 32 5.41 16.72 8.72
C THR A 32 4.96 18.07 9.23
N ARG A 33 4.48 18.18 10.49
CA ARG A 33 3.97 19.43 11.07
C ARG A 33 4.97 20.58 11.02
N GLU A 34 6.25 20.28 11.21
CA GLU A 34 7.34 21.27 11.23
C GLU A 34 7.85 21.68 9.85
N TYR A 35 7.36 21.00 8.78
CA TYR A 35 7.80 21.29 7.41
C TYR A 35 6.96 22.39 6.78
N THR A 36 7.62 23.21 5.94
CA THR A 36 6.92 24.18 5.09
C THR A 36 6.04 23.48 4.04
N PRO A 37 4.99 24.15 3.52
CA PRO A 37 4.16 23.58 2.46
C PRO A 37 4.95 23.14 1.22
N GLU A 38 6.02 23.88 0.88
CA GLU A 38 6.92 23.55 -0.24
C GLU A 38 7.70 22.27 0.04
N ALA A 39 8.24 22.13 1.26
CA ALA A 39 8.98 20.94 1.68
C ALA A 39 8.05 19.71 1.71
N ARG A 40 6.79 19.84 2.17
CA ARG A 40 5.79 18.76 2.12
C ARG A 40 5.47 18.32 0.69
N ARG A 41 5.32 19.27 -0.25
CA ARG A 41 5.11 18.94 -1.67
C ARG A 41 6.31 18.24 -2.28
N ALA A 42 7.53 18.65 -1.95
CA ALA A 42 8.74 17.96 -2.40
C ALA A 42 8.81 16.55 -1.82
N LEU A 43 8.43 16.38 -0.55
CA LEU A 43 8.40 15.10 0.15
C LEU A 43 7.33 14.17 -0.44
N SER A 44 6.11 14.67 -0.73
CA SER A 44 5.04 13.88 -1.35
C SER A 44 5.44 13.34 -2.73
N ARG A 45 6.15 14.12 -3.54
CA ARG A 45 6.69 13.66 -4.84
C ARG A 45 7.67 12.50 -4.65
N ARG A 46 8.56 12.58 -3.66
CA ARG A 46 9.53 11.51 -3.38
C ARG A 46 8.86 10.25 -2.86
N ILE A 47 7.87 10.39 -1.97
CA ILE A 47 7.10 9.26 -1.48
C ILE A 47 6.39 8.58 -2.66
N ALA A 48 5.72 9.34 -3.53
CA ALA A 48 5.06 8.80 -4.71
C ALA A 48 6.04 8.06 -5.65
N MET A 49 7.22 8.63 -5.91
CA MET A 49 8.26 7.98 -6.71
C MET A 49 8.79 6.71 -6.05
N ASN A 50 9.13 6.75 -4.76
CA ASN A 50 9.60 5.58 -4.03
C ASN A 50 8.55 4.48 -4.01
N SER A 51 7.28 4.83 -3.77
CA SER A 51 6.14 3.91 -3.80
C SER A 51 5.98 3.25 -5.17
N PHE A 52 6.10 4.04 -6.24
CA PHE A 52 6.05 3.53 -7.60
C PHE A 52 7.15 2.50 -7.88
N PHE A 53 8.41 2.83 -7.53
CA PHE A 53 9.52 1.90 -7.73
C PHE A 53 9.42 0.64 -6.86
N LEU A 54 8.95 0.75 -5.62
CA LEU A 54 8.72 -0.41 -4.77
C LEU A 54 7.61 -1.31 -5.33
N LEU A 55 6.51 -0.73 -5.77
CA LEU A 55 5.39 -1.50 -6.32
C LEU A 55 5.74 -2.14 -7.67
N ILE A 56 6.46 -1.42 -8.55
CA ILE A 56 6.98 -1.98 -9.82
C ILE A 56 7.95 -3.14 -9.55
N GLY A 57 8.91 -2.93 -8.66
CA GLY A 57 9.86 -3.98 -8.27
C GLY A 57 9.14 -5.20 -7.72
N SER A 58 8.16 -5.00 -6.83
CA SER A 58 7.34 -6.08 -6.28
C SER A 58 6.54 -6.80 -7.35
N TYR A 59 5.94 -6.09 -8.29
CA TYR A 59 5.12 -6.65 -9.36
C TYR A 59 5.92 -7.52 -10.33
N PHE A 60 7.10 -7.04 -10.78
CA PHE A 60 7.88 -7.74 -11.82
C PHE A 60 8.92 -8.70 -11.26
N VAL A 61 9.52 -8.39 -10.11
CA VAL A 61 10.65 -9.14 -9.54
C VAL A 61 10.22 -9.99 -8.34
N GLY A 62 9.10 -9.65 -7.70
CA GLY A 62 8.70 -10.27 -6.45
C GLY A 62 8.58 -11.79 -6.50
N THR A 63 8.00 -12.35 -7.56
CA THR A 63 7.88 -13.82 -7.75
C THR A 63 9.23 -14.53 -7.84
N TYR A 64 10.22 -13.92 -8.47
CA TYR A 64 11.57 -14.47 -8.56
C TYR A 64 12.27 -14.46 -7.20
N VAL A 65 12.07 -13.37 -6.43
CA VAL A 65 12.58 -13.28 -5.06
C VAL A 65 11.96 -14.35 -4.17
N LEU A 66 10.65 -14.56 -4.25
CA LEU A 66 9.97 -15.62 -3.50
C LEU A 66 10.47 -17.00 -3.87
N ALA A 67 10.63 -17.28 -5.17
CA ALA A 67 11.16 -18.55 -5.67
C ALA A 67 12.59 -18.80 -5.15
N PHE A 68 13.43 -17.78 -5.11
CA PHE A 68 14.78 -17.88 -4.56
C PHE A 68 14.79 -18.28 -3.08
N PHE A 69 13.84 -17.77 -2.27
CA PHE A 69 13.70 -18.14 -0.86
C PHE A 69 12.85 -19.40 -0.63
N GLY A 70 12.32 -20.03 -1.68
CA GLY A 70 11.44 -21.18 -1.54
C GLY A 70 10.09 -20.88 -0.91
N ILE A 71 9.65 -19.60 -0.94
CA ILE A 71 8.39 -19.15 -0.35
C ILE A 71 7.29 -19.21 -1.41
N SER A 72 6.19 -19.91 -1.11
CA SER A 72 5.04 -19.95 -2.01
C SER A 72 4.19 -18.69 -1.93
N LEU A 73 3.52 -18.34 -3.03
CA LEU A 73 2.63 -17.18 -3.11
C LEU A 73 1.50 -17.21 -2.06
N PRO A 74 0.82 -18.33 -1.77
CA PRO A 74 -0.19 -18.41 -0.72
C PRO A 74 0.34 -18.05 0.67
N VAL A 75 1.58 -18.44 1.00
CA VAL A 75 2.22 -18.08 2.28
C VAL A 75 2.41 -16.56 2.39
N VAL A 76 2.82 -15.92 1.29
CA VAL A 76 2.97 -14.45 1.24
C VAL A 76 1.62 -13.76 1.38
N GLN A 77 0.55 -14.30 0.80
CA GLN A 77 -0.81 -13.77 0.96
C GLN A 77 -1.27 -13.87 2.42
N VAL A 78 -1.04 -14.99 3.09
CA VAL A 78 -1.36 -15.12 4.53
C VAL A 78 -0.57 -14.11 5.36
N GLY A 79 0.75 -14.07 5.21
CA GLY A 79 1.62 -13.16 5.95
C GLY A 79 1.30 -11.68 5.68
N GLY A 80 1.15 -11.31 4.40
CA GLY A 80 0.78 -9.97 3.98
C GLY A 80 -0.59 -9.54 4.51
N GLY A 81 -1.59 -10.44 4.43
CA GLY A 81 -2.94 -10.21 4.98
C GLY A 81 -2.92 -9.96 6.49
N LEU A 82 -2.16 -10.76 7.25
CA LEU A 82 -2.01 -10.57 8.70
C LEU A 82 -1.36 -9.22 9.05
N ILE A 83 -0.37 -8.78 8.27
CA ILE A 83 0.26 -7.48 8.46
C ILE A 83 -0.72 -6.34 8.16
N VAL A 84 -1.55 -6.46 7.10
CA VAL A 84 -2.59 -5.48 6.78
C VAL A 84 -3.62 -5.40 7.90
N ILE A 85 -4.06 -6.55 8.47
CA ILE A 85 -4.95 -6.59 9.63
C ILE A 85 -4.33 -5.86 10.82
N ALA A 86 -3.07 -6.18 11.15
CA ALA A 86 -2.36 -5.56 12.27
C ALA A 86 -2.22 -4.04 12.10
N THR A 87 -1.91 -3.59 10.89
CA THR A 87 -1.82 -2.17 10.54
C THR A 87 -3.18 -1.48 10.70
N GLY A 88 -4.24 -2.01 10.08
CA GLY A 88 -5.59 -1.46 10.19
C GLY A 88 -6.08 -1.42 11.65
N TRP A 89 -5.79 -2.47 12.42
CA TRP A 89 -6.13 -2.54 13.84
C TRP A 89 -5.40 -1.47 14.67
N THR A 90 -4.11 -1.28 14.40
CA THR A 90 -3.32 -0.24 15.08
C THR A 90 -3.87 1.15 14.79
N LEU A 91 -4.22 1.43 13.54
CA LEU A 91 -4.82 2.70 13.13
C LEU A 91 -6.21 2.93 13.75
N LEU A 92 -7.02 1.88 13.92
CA LEU A 92 -8.31 1.95 14.61
C LEU A 92 -8.16 2.29 16.10
N LYS A 93 -7.11 1.77 16.76
CA LYS A 93 -6.86 1.99 18.18
C LYS A 93 -6.27 3.36 18.51
N GLN A 94 -5.58 4.01 17.60
CA GLN A 94 -4.90 5.29 17.84
C GLN A 94 -5.81 6.45 18.27
N ARG A 95 -7.11 6.22 18.42
CA ARG A 95 -8.09 7.23 18.80
C ARG A 95 -8.01 7.69 20.26
N ASP A 96 -7.52 6.87 21.18
CA ASP A 96 -7.61 7.15 22.62
C ASP A 96 -6.30 7.68 23.25
N ASP A 97 -5.15 7.53 22.59
CA ASP A 97 -3.84 7.80 23.19
C ASP A 97 -3.05 8.96 22.55
N GLU A 98 -3.66 9.83 21.77
CA GLU A 98 -2.98 10.95 21.06
C GLU A 98 -2.33 12.03 21.96
N LYS A 99 -2.06 11.74 23.24
CA LYS A 99 -1.30 12.66 24.12
C LYS A 99 0.12 12.21 24.43
N HIS A 100 0.54 11.02 24.00
CA HIS A 100 1.89 10.56 24.35
C HIS A 100 2.72 10.12 23.14
N ASP A 101 3.81 10.84 22.95
CA ASP A 101 5.09 10.47 22.37
C ASP A 101 5.19 10.06 20.90
N VAL A 102 4.98 11.01 20.00
CA VAL A 102 5.81 11.06 18.79
C VAL A 102 6.74 12.28 18.86
N GLN A 103 7.39 12.49 20.00
CA GLN A 103 8.57 13.34 20.11
C GLN A 103 9.83 12.53 19.75
N ARG A 104 9.95 12.09 18.49
CA ARG A 104 11.28 11.92 17.92
C ARG A 104 11.66 13.27 17.32
N THR A 105 12.53 13.98 18.02
CA THR A 105 13.27 15.14 17.55
C THR A 105 13.85 14.84 16.17
N VAL A 106 13.14 15.31 15.15
CA VAL A 106 13.54 15.18 13.76
C VAL A 106 14.51 16.31 13.49
N GLN A 107 15.80 15.98 13.38
CA GLN A 107 16.77 16.96 12.87
C GLN A 107 16.49 17.27 11.39
N PRO A 108 16.47 18.55 10.97
CA PRO A 108 16.12 18.97 9.61
C PRO A 108 17.04 18.44 8.48
N GLN A 109 18.13 17.78 8.83
CA GLN A 109 19.18 17.41 7.87
C GLN A 109 18.92 16.15 7.04
N ASP A 110 17.90 15.32 7.36
CA ASP A 110 17.68 14.03 6.70
C ASP A 110 16.33 13.89 5.98
N THR A 111 15.80 14.95 5.38
CA THR A 111 14.53 14.93 4.61
C THR A 111 14.51 13.81 3.56
N PHE A 112 15.66 13.42 3.03
CA PHE A 112 15.80 12.36 2.04
C PHE A 112 15.62 10.96 2.62
N ARG A 113 16.18 10.69 3.79
CA ARG A 113 16.04 9.40 4.48
C ARG A 113 14.62 9.23 5.00
N GLN A 114 14.02 10.31 5.49
CA GLN A 114 12.65 10.30 6.01
C GLN A 114 11.60 10.08 4.91
N ALA A 115 11.87 10.48 3.66
CA ALA A 115 11.00 10.18 2.54
C ALA A 115 10.85 8.68 2.33
N PHE A 116 11.91 7.89 2.49
CA PHE A 116 11.83 6.44 2.36
C PHE A 116 11.35 5.78 3.65
N TYR A 117 12.01 6.05 4.77
CA TYR A 117 11.63 5.51 6.07
C TYR A 117 11.42 6.67 7.06
N PRO A 118 10.26 6.80 7.71
CA PRO A 118 9.13 5.85 7.74
C PRO A 118 8.01 6.14 6.73
N LEU A 119 8.10 7.18 5.88
CA LEU A 119 6.97 7.72 5.13
C LEU A 119 6.58 6.86 3.92
N THR A 120 7.55 6.38 3.11
CA THR A 120 7.22 5.41 2.06
C THR A 120 7.03 4.04 2.66
N MET A 121 8.01 3.54 3.40
CA MET A 121 7.95 2.24 4.05
C MET A 121 8.07 2.46 5.58
N PRO A 122 7.13 2.03 6.42
CA PRO A 122 5.97 1.18 6.11
C PRO A 122 4.65 1.94 5.88
N LEU A 123 4.62 3.28 6.00
CA LEU A 123 3.38 4.06 6.09
C LEU A 123 2.53 3.97 4.80
N THR A 124 3.15 4.19 3.63
CA THR A 124 2.42 4.25 2.35
C THR A 124 2.44 2.91 1.63
N VAL A 125 3.62 2.31 1.47
CA VAL A 125 3.79 0.99 0.85
C VAL A 125 4.38 0.05 1.88
N GLY A 126 3.52 -0.66 2.59
CA GLY A 126 3.90 -1.65 3.58
C GLY A 126 4.03 -3.07 2.99
N PRO A 127 4.43 -4.05 3.82
CA PRO A 127 4.53 -5.46 3.40
C PRO A 127 3.23 -6.02 2.80
N GLY A 128 2.06 -5.51 3.23
CA GLY A 128 0.77 -5.90 2.69
C GLY A 128 0.59 -5.50 1.23
N SER A 129 0.86 -4.23 0.87
CA SER A 129 0.78 -3.77 -0.52
C SER A 129 1.85 -4.41 -1.41
N ILE A 130 3.04 -4.70 -0.87
CA ILE A 130 4.08 -5.49 -1.55
C ILE A 130 3.56 -6.90 -1.86
N SER A 131 2.97 -7.60 -0.90
CA SER A 131 2.38 -8.93 -1.07
C SER A 131 1.32 -8.95 -2.18
N VAL A 132 0.44 -7.95 -2.21
CA VAL A 132 -0.58 -7.83 -3.25
C VAL A 132 0.03 -7.51 -4.62
N ALA A 133 1.02 -6.64 -4.68
CA ALA A 133 1.72 -6.35 -5.94
C ALA A 133 2.41 -7.61 -6.52
N ILE A 134 3.06 -8.42 -5.66
CA ILE A 134 3.65 -9.71 -6.05
C ILE A 134 2.56 -10.66 -6.58
N THR A 135 1.43 -10.75 -5.88
CA THR A 135 0.30 -11.61 -6.28
C THR A 135 -0.25 -11.20 -7.65
N LEU A 136 -0.42 -9.91 -7.89
CA LEU A 136 -0.87 -9.39 -9.18
C LEU A 136 0.12 -9.72 -10.30
N GLY A 137 1.43 -9.56 -10.05
CA GLY A 137 2.48 -9.92 -10.99
C GLY A 137 2.53 -11.42 -11.30
N ALA A 138 2.38 -12.26 -10.26
CA ALA A 138 2.32 -13.72 -10.41
C ALA A 138 1.12 -14.15 -11.26
N ASN A 139 -0.06 -13.61 -11.00
CA ASN A 139 -1.27 -13.92 -11.76
C ASN A 139 -1.15 -13.50 -13.24
N ALA A 140 -0.54 -12.36 -13.52
CA ALA A 140 -0.27 -11.93 -14.89
C ALA A 140 0.67 -12.89 -15.62
N SER A 141 1.65 -13.46 -14.94
CA SER A 141 2.60 -14.44 -15.47
C SER A 141 1.94 -15.78 -15.79
N LEU A 142 1.10 -16.30 -14.89
CA LEU A 142 0.45 -17.62 -15.00
C LEU A 142 -0.55 -17.69 -16.16
N HIS A 143 -1.22 -16.61 -16.50
CA HIS A 143 -2.22 -16.59 -17.57
C HIS A 143 -1.63 -16.38 -18.97
N HIS A 144 -0.31 -16.56 -19.16
CA HIS A 144 0.39 -16.35 -20.45
C HIS A 144 0.10 -14.96 -21.08
N SER A 145 -0.39 -14.03 -20.29
CA SER A 145 -0.80 -12.69 -20.74
C SER A 145 0.35 -11.68 -20.67
N TYR A 146 1.58 -12.08 -21.05
CA TYR A 146 2.62 -11.09 -21.41
C TYR A 146 2.30 -10.37 -22.72
N HIS A 147 1.02 -10.17 -22.97
CA HIS A 147 0.63 -9.28 -24.05
C HIS A 147 1.13 -7.86 -23.68
N PRO A 148 1.84 -7.17 -24.54
CA PRO A 148 2.38 -5.85 -24.23
C PRO A 148 1.31 -4.86 -23.72
N LEU A 149 0.06 -5.02 -24.15
CA LEU A 149 -1.09 -4.25 -23.68
C LEU A 149 -1.44 -4.53 -22.20
N THR A 150 -1.26 -5.75 -21.71
CA THR A 150 -1.55 -6.12 -20.31
C THR A 150 -0.49 -5.56 -19.37
N ILE A 151 0.77 -5.62 -19.79
CA ILE A 151 1.90 -5.01 -19.06
C ILE A 151 1.72 -3.50 -19.01
N LEU A 152 1.40 -2.87 -20.14
CA LEU A 152 1.15 -1.43 -20.21
C LEU A 152 -0.02 -1.02 -19.29
N ALA A 153 -1.09 -1.80 -19.26
CA ALA A 153 -2.24 -1.55 -18.37
C ALA A 153 -1.84 -1.64 -16.88
N ALA A 154 -1.01 -2.63 -16.51
CA ALA A 154 -0.49 -2.73 -15.14
C ALA A 154 0.39 -1.53 -14.79
N LEU A 155 1.30 -1.12 -15.67
CA LEU A 155 2.14 0.06 -15.48
C LEU A 155 1.31 1.33 -15.31
N ILE A 156 0.28 1.53 -16.15
CA ILE A 156 -0.65 2.65 -16.01
C ILE A 156 -1.36 2.61 -14.66
N GLY A 157 -1.80 1.43 -14.21
CA GLY A 157 -2.40 1.24 -12.89
C GLY A 157 -1.46 1.66 -11.76
N LEU A 158 -0.20 1.22 -11.79
CA LEU A 158 0.81 1.59 -10.80
C LEU A 158 1.14 3.10 -10.82
N VAL A 159 1.18 3.71 -12.02
CA VAL A 159 1.33 5.17 -12.16
C VAL A 159 0.14 5.90 -11.53
N LEU A 160 -1.09 5.43 -11.76
CA LEU A 160 -2.29 6.04 -11.16
C LEU A 160 -2.29 5.93 -9.62
N ILE A 161 -1.80 4.82 -9.06
CA ILE A 161 -1.58 4.70 -7.61
C ILE A 161 -0.55 5.74 -7.13
N ALA A 162 0.58 5.88 -7.82
CA ALA A 162 1.58 6.89 -7.45
C ALA A 162 1.05 8.33 -7.56
N ILE A 163 0.24 8.61 -8.58
CA ILE A 163 -0.46 9.91 -8.74
C ILE A 163 -1.44 10.13 -7.59
N SER A 164 -2.20 9.11 -7.18
CA SER A 164 -3.13 9.23 -6.05
C SER A 164 -2.40 9.58 -4.75
N ILE A 165 -1.24 8.94 -4.47
CA ILE A 165 -0.37 9.28 -3.34
C ILE A 165 0.09 10.74 -3.44
N LEU A 166 0.59 11.14 -4.62
CA LEU A 166 1.07 12.50 -4.86
C LEU A 166 -0.03 13.54 -4.60
N LEU A 167 -1.24 13.29 -5.08
CA LEU A 167 -2.38 14.19 -4.91
C LEU A 167 -2.84 14.24 -3.45
N CYS A 168 -3.05 13.08 -2.81
CA CYS A 168 -3.54 13.04 -1.43
C CYS A 168 -2.55 13.69 -0.46
N TYR A 169 -1.26 13.39 -0.58
CA TYR A 169 -0.24 13.96 0.30
C TYR A 169 0.14 15.39 -0.09
N GLY A 170 0.19 15.70 -1.39
CA GLY A 170 0.48 17.05 -1.87
C GLY A 170 -0.59 18.09 -1.54
N PHE A 171 -1.84 17.65 -1.41
CA PHE A 171 -2.99 18.48 -1.03
C PHE A 171 -3.51 18.17 0.37
N ALA A 172 -2.75 17.44 1.20
CA ALA A 172 -3.19 17.02 2.52
C ALA A 172 -3.60 18.20 3.43
N ASP A 173 -2.89 19.35 3.36
CA ASP A 173 -3.26 20.57 4.08
C ASP A 173 -4.66 21.08 3.70
N ARG A 174 -4.98 21.10 2.39
CA ARG A 174 -6.30 21.52 1.90
C ARG A 174 -7.37 20.51 2.29
N LEU A 175 -7.05 19.23 2.21
CA LEU A 175 -7.94 18.14 2.61
C LEU A 175 -8.31 18.28 4.09
N ALA A 176 -7.33 18.53 4.96
CA ALA A 176 -7.54 18.75 6.38
C ALA A 176 -8.36 20.03 6.67
N GLN A 177 -8.18 21.10 5.89
CA GLN A 177 -8.96 22.33 6.03
C GLN A 177 -10.43 22.15 5.62
N ILE A 178 -10.68 21.39 4.52
CA ILE A 178 -12.05 21.16 4.01
C ILE A 178 -12.83 20.20 4.92
N LEU A 179 -12.20 19.13 5.36
CA LEU A 179 -12.84 18.07 6.14
C LEU A 179 -12.91 18.40 7.65
N GLY A 180 -12.02 19.26 8.10
CA GLY A 180 -11.84 19.54 9.54
C GLY A 180 -11.32 18.31 10.31
N ALA A 181 -11.10 18.48 11.62
CA ALA A 181 -10.57 17.43 12.48
C ALA A 181 -11.49 16.19 12.52
N THR A 182 -12.80 16.41 12.64
CA THR A 182 -13.79 15.31 12.68
C THR A 182 -13.82 14.54 11.38
N GLY A 183 -13.83 15.21 10.21
CA GLY A 183 -13.83 14.55 8.91
C GLY A 183 -12.58 13.72 8.67
N MET A 184 -11.40 14.23 9.05
CA MET A 184 -10.14 13.49 8.97
C MET A 184 -10.16 12.25 9.86
N THR A 185 -10.71 12.34 11.06
CA THR A 185 -10.88 11.18 11.96
C THR A 185 -11.79 10.13 11.36
N VAL A 186 -12.94 10.53 10.80
CA VAL A 186 -13.89 9.61 10.14
C VAL A 186 -13.25 8.89 8.97
N ILE A 187 -12.53 9.60 8.11
CA ILE A 187 -11.80 8.99 6.98
C ILE A 187 -10.79 7.97 7.50
N THR A 188 -9.97 8.34 8.46
CA THR A 188 -8.96 7.42 9.04
C THR A 188 -9.61 6.16 9.59
N GLN A 189 -10.73 6.28 10.30
CA GLN A 189 -11.42 5.12 10.88
C GLN A 189 -12.06 4.22 9.84
N LEU A 190 -12.75 4.80 8.85
CA LEU A 190 -13.33 4.02 7.76
C LEU A 190 -12.24 3.30 6.97
N SER A 191 -11.17 4.00 6.60
CA SER A 191 -10.01 3.41 5.91
C SER A 191 -9.39 2.28 6.73
N SER A 192 -9.19 2.49 8.03
CA SER A 192 -8.62 1.48 8.93
C SER A 192 -9.51 0.23 9.02
N PHE A 193 -10.83 0.41 9.08
CA PHE A 193 -11.78 -0.70 9.07
C PHE A 193 -11.71 -1.47 7.74
N PHE A 194 -11.69 -0.78 6.60
CA PHE A 194 -11.53 -1.42 5.29
C PHE A 194 -10.21 -2.17 5.18
N LEU A 195 -9.10 -1.62 5.71
CA LEU A 195 -7.82 -2.31 5.75
C LEU A 195 -7.91 -3.64 6.49
N VAL A 196 -8.57 -3.68 7.66
CA VAL A 196 -8.78 -4.93 8.40
C VAL A 196 -9.56 -5.94 7.56
N CYS A 197 -10.67 -5.52 6.94
CA CYS A 197 -11.50 -6.40 6.11
C CYS A 197 -10.72 -6.94 4.90
N ILE A 198 -9.95 -6.09 4.22
CA ILE A 198 -9.12 -6.47 3.07
C ILE A 198 -8.01 -7.42 3.52
N GLY A 199 -7.37 -7.16 4.65
CA GLY A 199 -6.34 -8.04 5.21
C GLY A 199 -6.88 -9.44 5.52
N VAL A 200 -8.08 -9.53 6.09
CA VAL A 200 -8.79 -10.81 6.31
C VAL A 200 -9.04 -11.52 4.98
N GLN A 201 -9.50 -10.81 3.94
CA GLN A 201 -9.76 -11.38 2.63
C GLN A 201 -8.49 -11.92 1.96
N ILE A 202 -7.39 -11.18 2.04
CA ILE A 202 -6.10 -11.62 1.48
C ILE A 202 -5.58 -12.85 2.21
N ALA A 203 -5.61 -12.86 3.55
CA ALA A 203 -5.19 -14.00 4.37
C ALA A 203 -6.06 -15.24 4.06
N TRP A 204 -7.37 -15.07 3.94
CA TRP A 204 -8.31 -16.13 3.60
C TRP A 204 -8.01 -16.74 2.23
N ASN A 205 -7.74 -15.91 1.22
CA ASN A 205 -7.37 -16.40 -0.13
C ASN A 205 -6.09 -17.23 -0.09
N GLY A 206 -5.10 -16.81 0.70
CA GLY A 206 -3.87 -17.58 0.92
C GLY A 206 -4.12 -18.93 1.61
N ILE A 207 -4.91 -18.92 2.70
CA ILE A 207 -5.29 -20.14 3.44
C ILE A 207 -6.03 -21.11 2.52
N LYS A 208 -7.02 -20.63 1.77
CA LYS A 208 -7.77 -21.44 0.82
C LYS A 208 -6.86 -22.12 -0.20
N ALA A 209 -5.94 -21.37 -0.81
CA ALA A 209 -4.99 -21.92 -1.78
C ALA A 209 -4.04 -22.97 -1.15
N LEU A 210 -3.62 -22.79 0.10
CA LEU A 210 -2.83 -23.78 0.84
C LEU A 210 -3.63 -25.07 1.10
N LEU A 211 -4.89 -24.96 1.51
CA LEU A 211 -5.76 -26.12 1.74
C LEU A 211 -6.04 -26.88 0.44
N GLU A 212 -6.31 -26.20 -0.66
CA GLU A 212 -6.51 -26.81 -1.97
C GLU A 212 -5.26 -27.58 -2.44
N SER A 213 -4.06 -27.06 -2.16
CA SER A 213 -2.81 -27.76 -2.48
C SER A 213 -2.62 -29.06 -1.68
N LEU A 214 -3.11 -29.10 -0.43
CA LEU A 214 -3.08 -30.30 0.39
C LEU A 214 -4.05 -31.37 -0.12
N THR A 215 -5.26 -30.99 -0.52
CA THR A 215 -6.27 -31.96 -1.01
C THR A 215 -5.83 -32.64 -2.31
N LEU A 216 -5.10 -31.93 -3.17
CA LEU A 216 -4.52 -32.49 -4.41
C LEU A 216 -3.37 -33.48 -4.17
N HIS A 217 -2.72 -33.44 -3.00
CA HIS A 217 -1.65 -34.39 -2.63
C HIS A 217 -2.16 -35.68 -2.04
N PHE A 218 -3.41 -35.72 -1.56
CA PHE A 218 -4.03 -36.87 -0.94
C PHE A 218 -5.09 -37.57 -1.83
N ALA A 219 -5.37 -37.03 -3.02
CA ALA A 219 -6.24 -37.62 -4.04
C ALA A 219 -5.41 -38.26 -5.15
#